data_2db28041c86e4c4c3b87ecc9d7f9a0ad
#
_entry.id   2db28041c86e4c4c3b87ecc9d7f9a0ad
#
_cell.length_a   1.000
_cell.length_b   1.000
_cell.length_c   1.000
_cell.angle_alpha   90.00
_cell.angle_beta   90.00
_cell.angle_gamma   90.00
#
_symmetry.space_group_name_H-M   'P 1'
#
loop_
_entity.id
_entity.type
_entity.pdbx_description
1 polymer ?
#
loop_
_entity_poly.entity_id
_entity_poly.type
_entity_poly.pdbx_seq_one_letter_code
_entity_poly.pdbx_strand_id
1 'polypeptide(L)'
;MQQIDDTRLDALMGRLVGEFGALASAPLVILGDRLGLYKAMAGAGPMSADRLSAKTGLRVRYAREWLNAQAASGFVDYDPVEETYALSPEGGLVLGEPDSPAFMIGGYEVLSAMFQDLDKVQKAFVDGTGLGWHEHNACLFSGTERFFRAGYNANLEPSWIPALDGMAERLRAGARVADVGCGFGASTIVLAKAYPASTFVGYDYHEPSIAAARERAREAGVADRVSFEVAGAKTYPGRGFDLVAFFDCLHDMGDPVGAAKHVRQTLADDGSWMIVEPFANDRVEDNLNPVGRIYYSASTMVCTPCSLSQEVGLALGA
;
A
#
# COMPACT_ATOMS: atom_id res chain seq x y z
N MET A 1 -13.42 44.67 -5.62
CA MET A 1 -12.67 43.52 -6.09
C MET A 1 -11.38 43.43 -5.26
N GLN A 2 -11.03 42.28 -4.75
CA GLN A 2 -9.73 42.06 -4.07
C GLN A 2 -8.62 42.29 -5.11
N GLN A 3 -7.56 43.03 -4.73
CA GLN A 3 -6.40 43.23 -5.59
C GLN A 3 -5.64 41.88 -5.69
N ILE A 4 -5.42 41.41 -6.91
CA ILE A 4 -4.65 40.21 -7.19
C ILE A 4 -3.17 40.54 -7.07
N ASP A 5 -2.42 39.70 -6.41
CA ASP A 5 -0.96 39.73 -6.34
C ASP A 5 -0.42 38.85 -7.46
N ASP A 6 0.14 39.43 -8.50
CA ASP A 6 0.62 38.73 -9.67
C ASP A 6 1.75 37.73 -9.34
N THR A 7 2.63 38.06 -8.38
CA THR A 7 3.71 37.16 -7.97
C THR A 7 3.15 35.88 -7.33
N ARG A 8 2.11 36.00 -6.50
CA ARG A 8 1.45 34.83 -5.89
C ARG A 8 0.66 34.05 -6.95
N LEU A 9 0.08 34.71 -7.92
CA LEU A 9 -0.62 34.06 -9.03
C LEU A 9 0.36 33.22 -9.87
N ASP A 10 1.49 33.78 -10.26
CA ASP A 10 2.51 33.10 -11.04
C ASP A 10 3.08 31.88 -10.30
N ALA A 11 3.35 32.02 -8.98
CA ALA A 11 3.79 30.92 -8.14
C ALA A 11 2.75 29.78 -8.07
N LEU A 12 1.46 30.13 -7.95
CA LEU A 12 0.38 29.15 -7.94
C LEU A 12 0.24 28.44 -9.30
N MET A 13 0.33 29.19 -10.40
CA MET A 13 0.28 28.63 -11.75
C MET A 13 1.44 27.69 -12.01
N GLY A 14 2.66 28.06 -11.61
CA GLY A 14 3.84 27.19 -11.73
C GLY A 14 3.69 25.89 -10.94
N ARG A 15 3.15 25.99 -9.72
CA ARG A 15 2.81 24.81 -8.91
C ARG A 15 1.80 23.89 -9.60
N LEU A 16 0.70 24.45 -10.14
CA LEU A 16 -0.33 23.67 -10.83
C LEU A 16 0.21 22.95 -12.07
N VAL A 17 1.13 23.56 -12.83
CA VAL A 17 1.79 22.90 -13.97
C VAL A 17 2.57 21.67 -13.50
N GLY A 18 3.30 21.76 -12.40
CA GLY A 18 3.98 20.61 -11.80
C GLY A 18 3.02 19.50 -11.36
N GLU A 19 1.88 19.87 -10.73
CA GLU A 19 0.82 18.92 -10.34
C GLU A 19 0.22 18.21 -11.57
N PHE A 20 -0.09 18.95 -12.63
CA PHE A 20 -0.61 18.36 -13.87
C PHE A 20 0.39 17.41 -14.52
N GLY A 21 1.68 17.76 -14.51
CA GLY A 21 2.75 16.88 -15.00
C GLY A 21 2.79 15.57 -14.21
N ALA A 22 2.77 15.61 -12.88
CA ALA A 22 2.75 14.43 -12.01
C ALA A 22 1.51 13.55 -12.24
N LEU A 23 0.33 14.18 -12.34
CA LEU A 23 -0.93 13.46 -12.60
C LEU A 23 -0.95 12.82 -13.99
N ALA A 24 -0.46 13.52 -15.04
CA ALA A 24 -0.41 13.00 -16.39
C ALA A 24 0.60 11.85 -16.55
N SER A 25 1.70 11.86 -15.77
CA SER A 25 2.71 10.80 -15.79
C SER A 25 2.32 9.57 -14.99
N ALA A 26 1.46 9.70 -13.98
CA ALA A 26 1.08 8.60 -13.09
C ALA A 26 0.54 7.35 -13.83
N PRO A 27 -0.37 7.44 -14.82
CA PRO A 27 -0.79 6.28 -15.61
C PRO A 27 0.36 5.61 -16.37
N LEU A 28 1.38 6.37 -16.77
CA LEU A 28 2.53 5.83 -17.48
C LEU A 28 3.44 5.02 -16.57
N VAL A 29 3.49 5.34 -15.27
CA VAL A 29 4.19 4.54 -14.27
C VAL A 29 3.50 3.18 -14.13
N ILE A 30 2.17 3.16 -13.96
CA ILE A 30 1.39 1.91 -13.89
C ILE A 30 1.56 1.10 -15.18
N LEU A 31 1.52 1.76 -16.35
CA LEU A 31 1.69 1.11 -17.64
C LEU A 31 3.09 0.49 -17.77
N GLY A 32 4.13 1.21 -17.32
CA GLY A 32 5.51 0.72 -17.31
C GLY A 32 5.69 -0.55 -16.48
N ASP A 33 5.05 -0.62 -15.34
CA ASP A 33 5.02 -1.82 -14.49
C ASP A 33 4.27 -2.98 -15.17
N ARG A 34 3.03 -2.74 -15.58
CA ARG A 34 2.17 -3.77 -16.23
C ARG A 34 2.79 -4.37 -17.48
N LEU A 35 3.54 -3.59 -18.24
CA LEU A 35 4.24 -4.02 -19.44
C LEU A 35 5.66 -4.50 -19.17
N GLY A 36 6.12 -4.49 -17.91
CA GLY A 36 7.46 -4.93 -17.51
C GLY A 36 8.58 -4.04 -18.04
N LEU A 37 8.31 -2.76 -18.35
CA LEU A 37 9.31 -1.86 -18.93
C LEU A 37 10.42 -1.52 -17.94
N TYR A 38 10.07 -1.16 -16.70
CA TYR A 38 11.08 -0.91 -15.66
C TYR A 38 11.89 -2.16 -15.33
N LYS A 39 11.22 -3.33 -15.22
CA LYS A 39 11.90 -4.62 -15.03
C LYS A 39 12.87 -4.93 -16.18
N ALA A 40 12.52 -4.60 -17.41
CA ALA A 40 13.38 -4.80 -18.57
C ALA A 40 14.59 -3.85 -18.58
N MET A 41 14.47 -2.67 -17.96
CA MET A 41 15.53 -1.65 -17.86
C MET A 41 16.43 -1.86 -16.64
N ALA A 42 15.90 -2.39 -15.52
CA ALA A 42 16.64 -2.58 -14.29
C ALA A 42 17.93 -3.40 -14.52
N GLY A 43 19.07 -2.83 -14.14
CA GLY A 43 20.38 -3.43 -14.31
C GLY A 43 20.88 -3.65 -15.76
N ALA A 44 20.12 -3.18 -16.77
CA ALA A 44 20.44 -3.45 -18.18
C ALA A 44 21.38 -2.41 -18.83
N GLY A 45 21.68 -1.32 -18.11
CA GLY A 45 22.45 -0.19 -18.61
C GLY A 45 21.69 0.61 -19.67
N PRO A 46 22.36 1.60 -20.32
CA PRO A 46 21.76 2.44 -21.34
C PRO A 46 21.22 1.62 -22.52
N MET A 47 20.05 2.02 -23.03
CA MET A 47 19.43 1.36 -24.19
C MET A 47 18.60 2.32 -25.04
N SER A 48 18.54 2.04 -26.32
CA SER A 48 17.65 2.75 -27.25
C SER A 48 16.20 2.27 -27.11
N ALA A 49 15.24 3.06 -27.64
CA ALA A 49 13.84 2.67 -27.72
C ALA A 49 13.63 1.38 -28.53
N ASP A 50 14.43 1.17 -29.57
CA ASP A 50 14.40 -0.06 -30.38
C ASP A 50 14.83 -1.28 -29.57
N ARG A 51 15.87 -1.16 -28.74
CA ARG A 51 16.34 -2.24 -27.86
C ARG A 51 15.29 -2.59 -26.79
N LEU A 52 14.66 -1.59 -26.16
CA LEU A 52 13.58 -1.82 -25.21
C LEU A 52 12.38 -2.50 -25.90
N SER A 53 12.00 -2.01 -27.08
CA SER A 53 10.94 -2.60 -27.92
C SER A 53 11.22 -4.09 -28.22
N ALA A 54 12.43 -4.39 -28.67
CA ALA A 54 12.83 -5.77 -28.96
C ALA A 54 12.81 -6.66 -27.72
N LYS A 55 13.24 -6.14 -26.56
CA LYS A 55 13.29 -6.88 -25.29
C LYS A 55 11.90 -7.17 -24.70
N THR A 56 10.94 -6.27 -24.96
CA THR A 56 9.59 -6.36 -24.36
C THR A 56 8.51 -6.82 -25.35
N GLY A 57 8.83 -6.91 -26.64
CA GLY A 57 7.88 -7.22 -27.70
C GLY A 57 6.90 -6.11 -28.04
N LEU A 58 7.10 -4.91 -27.52
CA LEU A 58 6.21 -3.77 -27.73
C LEU A 58 6.55 -3.02 -29.02
N ARG A 59 5.65 -2.17 -29.50
CA ARG A 59 5.89 -1.32 -30.67
C ARG A 59 6.86 -0.21 -30.32
N VAL A 60 7.90 -0.05 -31.11
CA VAL A 60 8.98 0.93 -30.88
C VAL A 60 8.48 2.38 -30.71
N ARG A 61 7.44 2.77 -31.47
CA ARG A 61 6.90 4.14 -31.36
C ARG A 61 6.31 4.42 -29.98
N TYR A 62 5.59 3.46 -29.38
CA TYR A 62 5.07 3.57 -28.01
C TYR A 62 6.17 3.51 -26.95
N ALA A 63 7.13 2.62 -27.12
CA ALA A 63 8.28 2.51 -26.20
C ALA A 63 9.06 3.83 -26.14
N ARG A 64 9.27 4.49 -27.31
CA ARG A 64 9.95 5.78 -27.41
C ARG A 64 9.18 6.90 -26.71
N GLU A 65 7.86 7.02 -26.95
CA GLU A 65 7.03 8.03 -26.27
C GLU A 65 7.01 7.81 -24.75
N TRP A 66 6.90 6.55 -24.30
CA TRP A 66 6.95 6.24 -22.88
C TRP A 66 8.30 6.62 -22.27
N LEU A 67 9.41 6.28 -22.91
CA LEU A 67 10.76 6.64 -22.47
C LEU A 67 10.94 8.16 -22.40
N ASN A 68 10.49 8.91 -23.41
CA ASN A 68 10.53 10.38 -23.41
C ASN A 68 9.76 10.95 -22.21
N ALA A 69 8.56 10.43 -21.94
CA ALA A 69 7.76 10.87 -20.80
C ALA A 69 8.40 10.53 -19.46
N GLN A 70 9.03 9.34 -19.35
CA GLN A 70 9.77 8.95 -18.13
C GLN A 70 11.02 9.82 -17.93
N ALA A 71 11.73 10.16 -18.99
CA ALA A 71 12.87 11.07 -18.92
C ALA A 71 12.43 12.49 -18.54
N ALA A 72 11.34 13.00 -19.12
CA ALA A 72 10.76 14.29 -18.73
C ALA A 72 10.26 14.32 -17.27
N SER A 73 9.87 13.15 -16.72
CA SER A 73 9.47 12.99 -15.32
C SER A 73 10.65 12.77 -14.36
N GLY A 74 11.88 12.61 -14.87
CA GLY A 74 13.08 12.35 -14.07
C GLY A 74 13.18 10.92 -13.52
N PHE A 75 12.38 9.96 -14.02
CA PHE A 75 12.45 8.55 -13.61
C PHE A 75 13.47 7.76 -14.42
N VAL A 76 13.86 8.26 -15.58
CA VAL A 76 14.81 7.63 -16.51
C VAL A 76 15.77 8.71 -17.02
N ASP A 77 17.06 8.41 -17.01
CA ASP A 77 18.07 9.28 -17.56
C ASP A 77 18.08 9.19 -19.10
N TYR A 78 18.35 10.31 -19.78
CA TYR A 78 18.48 10.37 -21.23
C TYR A 78 19.82 10.94 -21.64
N ASP A 79 20.55 10.22 -22.51
CA ASP A 79 21.76 10.68 -23.16
C ASP A 79 21.43 11.21 -24.58
N PRO A 80 21.55 12.53 -24.82
CA PRO A 80 21.21 13.11 -26.11
C PRO A 80 22.25 12.84 -27.22
N VAL A 81 23.46 12.38 -26.87
CA VAL A 81 24.51 12.07 -27.84
C VAL A 81 24.32 10.67 -28.42
N GLU A 82 24.07 9.70 -27.51
CA GLU A 82 23.88 8.29 -27.89
C GLU A 82 22.40 7.95 -28.13
N GLU A 83 21.48 8.89 -27.90
CA GLU A 83 20.02 8.70 -27.96
C GLU A 83 19.55 7.47 -27.13
N THR A 84 20.13 7.30 -25.94
CA THR A 84 19.84 6.17 -25.05
C THR A 84 19.21 6.62 -23.75
N TYR A 85 18.49 5.67 -23.13
CA TYR A 85 17.80 5.84 -21.86
C TYR A 85 18.34 4.83 -20.86
N ALA A 86 18.49 5.24 -19.60
CA ALA A 86 18.94 4.38 -18.51
C ALA A 86 18.07 4.53 -17.29
N LEU A 87 17.70 3.41 -16.67
CA LEU A 87 17.13 3.39 -15.33
C LEU A 87 18.29 3.27 -14.34
N SER A 88 18.38 4.21 -13.40
CA SER A 88 19.41 4.16 -12.36
C SER A 88 19.27 2.91 -11.48
N PRO A 89 20.31 2.48 -10.75
CA PRO A 89 20.18 1.40 -9.77
C PRO A 89 19.07 1.66 -8.73
N GLU A 90 18.95 2.90 -8.24
CA GLU A 90 17.90 3.33 -7.31
C GLU A 90 16.52 3.26 -7.96
N GLY A 91 16.41 3.71 -9.22
CA GLY A 91 15.18 3.59 -10.02
C GLY A 91 14.77 2.13 -10.21
N GLY A 92 15.75 1.24 -10.38
CA GLY A 92 15.53 -0.21 -10.42
C GLY A 92 14.86 -0.73 -9.16
N LEU A 93 15.36 -0.37 -7.97
CA LEU A 93 14.80 -0.77 -6.68
C LEU A 93 13.38 -0.23 -6.47
N VAL A 94 13.13 1.01 -6.89
CA VAL A 94 11.86 1.70 -6.62
C VAL A 94 10.75 1.31 -7.61
N LEU A 95 11.11 1.05 -8.88
CA LEU A 95 10.15 0.88 -9.97
C LEU A 95 10.24 -0.48 -10.68
N GLY A 96 11.39 -1.16 -10.61
CA GLY A 96 11.68 -2.35 -11.42
C GLY A 96 11.65 -3.67 -10.66
N GLU A 97 11.81 -3.64 -9.34
CA GLU A 97 11.99 -4.83 -8.48
C GLU A 97 10.85 -4.94 -7.46
N PRO A 98 9.77 -5.70 -7.76
CA PRO A 98 8.58 -5.79 -6.90
C PRO A 98 8.82 -6.31 -5.48
N ASP A 99 9.92 -7.03 -5.25
CA ASP A 99 10.28 -7.56 -3.93
C ASP A 99 11.27 -6.66 -3.17
N SER A 100 11.66 -5.54 -3.79
CA SER A 100 12.51 -4.54 -3.14
C SER A 100 11.79 -3.89 -1.96
N PRO A 101 12.47 -3.66 -0.83
CA PRO A 101 11.92 -2.92 0.30
C PRO A 101 11.61 -1.44 -0.02
N ALA A 102 12.09 -0.94 -1.15
CA ALA A 102 11.86 0.43 -1.63
C ALA A 102 10.82 0.52 -2.75
N PHE A 103 10.13 -0.57 -3.08
CA PHE A 103 9.19 -0.60 -4.20
C PHE A 103 7.95 0.26 -3.95
N MET A 104 7.64 1.17 -4.89
CA MET A 104 6.64 2.24 -4.68
C MET A 104 5.45 2.20 -5.66
N ILE A 105 5.45 1.33 -6.67
CA ILE A 105 4.40 1.36 -7.71
C ILE A 105 3.00 1.05 -7.16
N GLY A 106 2.90 0.27 -6.07
CA GLY A 106 1.63 0.03 -5.39
C GLY A 106 0.89 1.33 -5.03
N GLY A 107 1.61 2.38 -4.63
CA GLY A 107 1.02 3.69 -4.36
C GLY A 107 0.32 4.32 -5.57
N TYR A 108 0.87 4.16 -6.79
CA TYR A 108 0.21 4.64 -8.01
C TYR A 108 -1.09 3.88 -8.32
N GLU A 109 -1.15 2.59 -7.99
CA GLU A 109 -2.39 1.80 -8.13
C GLU A 109 -3.46 2.27 -7.15
N VAL A 110 -3.10 2.56 -5.88
CA VAL A 110 -3.99 3.16 -4.88
C VAL A 110 -4.54 4.50 -5.39
N LEU A 111 -3.68 5.39 -5.89
CA LEU A 111 -4.11 6.67 -6.46
C LEU A 111 -5.05 6.48 -7.67
N SER A 112 -4.79 5.49 -8.52
CA SER A 112 -5.67 5.16 -9.64
C SER A 112 -7.08 4.76 -9.17
N ALA A 113 -7.18 3.99 -8.08
CA ALA A 113 -8.47 3.62 -7.49
C ALA A 113 -9.24 4.86 -7.02
N MET A 114 -8.57 5.82 -6.38
CA MET A 114 -9.20 7.08 -5.92
C MET A 114 -9.85 7.84 -7.08
N PHE A 115 -9.21 7.90 -8.25
CA PHE A 115 -9.82 8.52 -9.44
C PHE A 115 -11.04 7.76 -9.94
N GLN A 116 -11.01 6.44 -9.90
CA GLN A 116 -12.12 5.59 -10.37
C GLN A 116 -13.32 5.62 -9.41
N ASP A 117 -13.09 5.95 -8.14
CA ASP A 117 -14.14 6.00 -7.12
C ASP A 117 -14.69 7.42 -6.85
N LEU A 118 -14.28 8.44 -7.64
CA LEU A 118 -14.69 9.83 -7.44
C LEU A 118 -16.20 10.01 -7.29
N ASP A 119 -17.01 9.41 -8.15
CA ASP A 119 -18.47 9.55 -8.11
C ASP A 119 -19.06 8.95 -6.82
N LYS A 120 -18.49 7.83 -6.34
CA LYS A 120 -18.93 7.18 -5.10
C LYS A 120 -18.58 8.03 -3.89
N VAL A 121 -17.34 8.55 -3.83
CA VAL A 121 -16.88 9.43 -2.74
C VAL A 121 -17.64 10.75 -2.77
N GLN A 122 -17.89 11.34 -3.94
CA GLN A 122 -18.70 12.54 -4.06
C GLN A 122 -20.11 12.33 -3.45
N LYS A 123 -20.72 11.18 -3.71
CA LYS A 123 -22.00 10.83 -3.09
C LYS A 123 -21.88 10.76 -1.57
N ALA A 124 -20.84 10.09 -1.03
CA ALA A 124 -20.59 9.99 0.40
C ALA A 124 -20.40 11.38 1.07
N PHE A 125 -19.75 12.33 0.38
CA PHE A 125 -19.65 13.73 0.85
C PHE A 125 -20.99 14.45 1.00
N VAL A 126 -21.98 14.07 0.18
CA VAL A 126 -23.31 14.72 0.18
C VAL A 126 -24.24 14.10 1.22
N ASP A 127 -24.27 12.78 1.30
CA ASP A 127 -25.27 12.05 2.11
C ASP A 127 -24.72 11.52 3.45
N GLY A 128 -23.40 11.53 3.63
CA GLY A 128 -22.76 11.09 4.86
C GLY A 128 -22.74 9.57 5.07
N THR A 129 -23.09 8.77 4.06
CA THR A 129 -23.20 7.29 4.19
C THR A 129 -21.86 6.56 4.19
N GLY A 130 -20.79 7.26 3.83
CA GLY A 130 -19.48 6.63 3.64
C GLY A 130 -19.38 5.78 2.38
N LEU A 131 -18.29 5.03 2.26
CA LEU A 131 -18.03 4.07 1.18
C LEU A 131 -17.23 2.91 1.76
N GLY A 132 -17.81 1.72 1.83
CA GLY A 132 -17.17 0.54 2.43
C GLY A 132 -15.93 0.11 1.65
N TRP A 133 -14.94 -0.44 2.36
CA TRP A 133 -13.72 -0.96 1.74
C TRP A 133 -14.00 -1.84 0.52
N HIS A 134 -14.94 -2.77 0.66
CA HIS A 134 -15.34 -3.72 -0.40
C HIS A 134 -16.03 -3.07 -1.62
N GLU A 135 -16.45 -1.81 -1.53
CA GLU A 135 -17.12 -1.06 -2.60
C GLU A 135 -16.13 -0.28 -3.46
N HIS A 136 -14.88 -0.17 -3.02
CA HIS A 136 -13.82 0.50 -3.77
C HIS A 136 -13.41 -0.28 -5.02
N ASN A 137 -12.76 0.43 -5.94
CA ASN A 137 -12.18 -0.19 -7.13
C ASN A 137 -11.11 -1.22 -6.76
N ALA A 138 -11.05 -2.33 -7.52
CA ALA A 138 -10.13 -3.44 -7.27
C ALA A 138 -8.63 -3.03 -7.24
N CYS A 139 -8.26 -1.94 -7.92
CA CYS A 139 -6.90 -1.39 -7.86
C CYS A 139 -6.52 -0.93 -6.44
N LEU A 140 -7.50 -0.60 -5.56
CA LEU A 140 -7.21 -0.27 -4.18
C LEU A 140 -6.60 -1.45 -3.43
N PHE A 141 -7.21 -2.63 -3.54
CA PHE A 141 -6.76 -3.83 -2.81
C PHE A 141 -5.37 -4.30 -3.26
N SER A 142 -5.16 -4.38 -4.58
CA SER A 142 -3.86 -4.79 -5.13
C SER A 142 -2.79 -3.74 -4.85
N GLY A 143 -3.12 -2.47 -5.01
CA GLY A 143 -2.19 -1.37 -4.79
C GLY A 143 -1.77 -1.25 -3.33
N THR A 144 -2.72 -1.35 -2.38
CA THR A 144 -2.46 -1.32 -0.95
C THR A 144 -1.54 -2.48 -0.53
N GLU A 145 -1.85 -3.69 -0.96
CA GLU A 145 -1.00 -4.85 -0.68
C GLU A 145 0.43 -4.66 -1.23
N ARG A 146 0.58 -4.24 -2.48
CA ARG A 146 1.90 -4.03 -3.10
C ARG A 146 2.70 -2.91 -2.43
N PHE A 147 2.01 -1.85 -2.00
CA PHE A 147 2.63 -0.71 -1.32
C PHE A 147 3.15 -1.10 0.06
N PHE A 148 2.31 -1.69 0.90
CA PHE A 148 2.69 -2.04 2.27
C PHE A 148 3.60 -3.26 2.35
N ARG A 149 3.51 -4.22 1.41
CA ARG A 149 4.39 -5.39 1.37
C ARG A 149 5.87 -5.04 1.36
N ALA A 150 6.27 -3.97 0.67
CA ALA A 150 7.65 -3.48 0.69
C ALA A 150 8.10 -3.13 2.13
N GLY A 151 7.25 -2.42 2.87
CA GLY A 151 7.48 -2.08 4.28
C GLY A 151 7.51 -3.31 5.19
N TYR A 152 6.62 -4.28 4.97
CA TYR A 152 6.61 -5.54 5.74
C TYR A 152 7.88 -6.35 5.51
N ASN A 153 8.32 -6.51 4.26
CA ASN A 153 9.57 -7.20 3.94
C ASN A 153 10.79 -6.52 4.58
N ALA A 154 10.78 -5.19 4.65
CA ALA A 154 11.89 -4.42 5.21
C ALA A 154 11.94 -4.44 6.74
N ASN A 155 10.80 -4.51 7.43
CA ASN A 155 10.72 -4.14 8.84
C ASN A 155 10.14 -5.21 9.77
N LEU A 156 9.26 -6.10 9.31
CA LEU A 156 8.58 -7.04 10.21
C LEU A 156 9.54 -7.88 11.03
N GLU A 157 10.41 -8.63 10.35
CA GLU A 157 11.33 -9.55 11.03
C GLU A 157 12.52 -8.81 11.67
N PRO A 158 13.19 -7.84 10.99
CA PRO A 158 14.40 -7.26 11.55
C PRO A 158 14.16 -6.16 12.58
N SER A 159 12.96 -5.55 12.63
CA SER A 159 12.73 -4.35 13.45
C SER A 159 11.46 -4.42 14.30
N TRP A 160 10.30 -4.69 13.69
CA TRP A 160 9.04 -4.52 14.41
C TRP A 160 8.76 -5.65 15.40
N ILE A 161 8.99 -6.89 15.02
CA ILE A 161 8.83 -8.01 15.94
C ILE A 161 9.86 -7.95 17.09
N PRO A 162 11.15 -7.64 16.87
CA PRO A 162 12.12 -7.47 17.97
C PRO A 162 11.81 -6.31 18.91
N ALA A 163 11.03 -5.30 18.49
CA ALA A 163 10.60 -4.22 19.37
C ALA A 163 9.56 -4.66 20.43
N LEU A 164 8.96 -5.83 20.28
CA LEU A 164 8.08 -6.44 21.28
C LEU A 164 8.91 -7.37 22.19
N ASP A 165 8.94 -7.07 23.47
CA ASP A 165 9.76 -7.79 24.46
C ASP A 165 9.54 -9.31 24.39
N GLY A 166 10.59 -10.07 24.08
CA GLY A 166 10.61 -11.53 24.01
C GLY A 166 9.76 -12.16 22.88
N MET A 167 9.13 -11.36 22.02
CA MET A 167 8.22 -11.90 21.00
C MET A 167 8.96 -12.66 19.90
N ALA A 168 10.14 -12.20 19.50
CA ALA A 168 10.94 -12.86 18.47
C ALA A 168 11.35 -14.29 18.90
N GLU A 169 11.76 -14.47 20.17
CA GLU A 169 12.08 -15.76 20.75
C GLU A 169 10.84 -16.66 20.84
N ARG A 170 9.70 -16.09 21.25
CA ARG A 170 8.44 -16.80 21.35
C ARG A 170 7.96 -17.32 20.00
N LEU A 171 8.05 -16.48 18.94
CA LEU A 171 7.75 -16.88 17.56
C LEU A 171 8.70 -17.97 17.04
N ARG A 172 9.98 -17.93 17.39
CA ARG A 172 10.95 -18.98 17.02
C ARG A 172 10.67 -20.29 17.75
N ALA A 173 10.17 -20.24 18.98
CA ALA A 173 9.81 -21.41 19.76
C ALA A 173 8.46 -22.04 19.36
N GLY A 174 7.62 -21.29 18.68
CA GLY A 174 6.28 -21.71 18.26
C GLY A 174 5.18 -20.96 19.01
N ALA A 175 4.59 -19.98 18.33
CA ALA A 175 3.53 -19.13 18.85
C ALA A 175 2.27 -19.20 17.97
N ARG A 176 1.14 -18.74 18.51
CA ARG A 176 -0.12 -18.58 17.78
C ARG A 176 -0.35 -17.10 17.48
N VAL A 177 -0.46 -16.77 16.21
CA VAL A 177 -0.60 -15.39 15.74
C VAL A 177 -1.91 -15.19 15.00
N ALA A 178 -2.63 -14.13 15.33
CA ALA A 178 -3.75 -13.62 14.55
C ALA A 178 -3.34 -12.30 13.85
N ASP A 179 -3.60 -12.21 12.55
CA ASP A 179 -3.44 -11.01 11.73
C ASP A 179 -4.83 -10.56 11.30
N VAL A 180 -5.31 -9.45 11.86
CA VAL A 180 -6.69 -8.97 11.69
C VAL A 180 -6.74 -7.78 10.77
N GLY A 181 -7.57 -7.84 9.75
CA GLY A 181 -7.52 -6.93 8.60
C GLY A 181 -6.40 -7.32 7.64
N CYS A 182 -6.15 -8.62 7.49
CA CYS A 182 -4.97 -9.15 6.78
C CYS A 182 -4.99 -8.91 5.25
N GLY A 183 -6.10 -8.45 4.68
CA GLY A 183 -6.24 -8.23 3.24
C GLY A 183 -5.81 -9.45 2.42
N PHE A 184 -4.85 -9.25 1.51
CA PHE A 184 -4.29 -10.34 0.68
C PHE A 184 -3.20 -11.17 1.40
N GLY A 185 -3.03 -11.01 2.72
CA GLY A 185 -2.19 -11.85 3.57
C GLY A 185 -0.69 -11.57 3.48
N ALA A 186 -0.27 -10.40 3.01
CA ALA A 186 1.15 -10.11 2.80
C ALA A 186 1.96 -10.18 4.11
N SER A 187 1.53 -9.48 5.15
CA SER A 187 2.13 -9.50 6.50
C SER A 187 2.18 -10.88 7.10
N THR A 188 1.04 -11.60 7.05
CA THR A 188 0.92 -12.97 7.55
C THR A 188 1.91 -13.93 6.87
N ILE A 189 2.05 -13.84 5.54
CA ILE A 189 2.96 -14.69 4.76
C ILE A 189 4.42 -14.36 5.07
N VAL A 190 4.77 -13.08 5.22
CA VAL A 190 6.12 -12.65 5.61
C VAL A 190 6.49 -13.23 6.98
N LEU A 191 5.61 -13.09 7.97
CA LEU A 191 5.81 -13.65 9.31
C LEU A 191 5.93 -15.17 9.28
N ALA A 192 5.09 -15.86 8.52
CA ALA A 192 5.12 -17.32 8.44
C ALA A 192 6.40 -17.87 7.78
N LYS A 193 6.99 -17.11 6.85
CA LYS A 193 8.31 -17.44 6.28
C LYS A 193 9.43 -17.25 7.29
N ALA A 194 9.39 -16.17 8.07
CA ALA A 194 10.40 -15.85 9.08
C ALA A 194 10.36 -16.78 10.31
N TYR A 195 9.16 -17.25 10.68
CA TYR A 195 8.93 -18.02 11.92
C TYR A 195 8.24 -19.35 11.65
N PRO A 196 8.92 -20.35 11.07
CA PRO A 196 8.31 -21.60 10.61
C PRO A 196 7.79 -22.52 11.71
N ALA A 197 8.15 -22.31 12.99
CA ALA A 197 7.63 -23.05 14.13
C ALA A 197 6.27 -22.53 14.61
N SER A 198 5.87 -21.32 14.22
CA SER A 198 4.62 -20.66 14.63
C SER A 198 3.47 -20.96 13.68
N THR A 199 2.25 -20.76 14.17
CA THR A 199 1.02 -20.88 13.38
C THR A 199 0.32 -19.54 13.27
N PHE A 200 -0.26 -19.28 12.11
CA PHE A 200 -0.83 -18.00 11.77
C PHE A 200 -2.26 -18.14 11.26
N VAL A 201 -3.12 -17.23 11.65
CA VAL A 201 -4.44 -17.07 11.05
C VAL A 201 -4.66 -15.62 10.67
N GLY A 202 -4.96 -15.37 9.38
CA GLY A 202 -5.36 -14.06 8.89
C GLY A 202 -6.88 -13.97 8.87
N TYR A 203 -7.40 -12.84 9.35
CA TYR A 203 -8.82 -12.52 9.34
C TYR A 203 -9.08 -11.26 8.53
N ASP A 204 -10.05 -11.31 7.65
CA ASP A 204 -10.58 -10.15 6.93
C ASP A 204 -12.05 -10.38 6.63
N TYR A 205 -12.86 -9.32 6.61
CA TYR A 205 -14.27 -9.46 6.28
C TYR A 205 -14.53 -9.55 4.76
N HIS A 206 -13.55 -9.16 3.95
CA HIS A 206 -13.65 -9.16 2.49
C HIS A 206 -13.29 -10.53 1.92
N GLU A 207 -14.31 -11.33 1.57
CA GLU A 207 -14.12 -12.70 1.06
C GLU A 207 -13.19 -12.81 -0.15
N PRO A 208 -13.23 -11.91 -1.17
CA PRO A 208 -12.27 -11.95 -2.28
C PRO A 208 -10.82 -11.77 -1.85
N SER A 209 -10.55 -10.94 -0.82
CA SER A 209 -9.21 -10.78 -0.25
C SER A 209 -8.74 -12.07 0.41
N ILE A 210 -9.58 -12.71 1.19
CA ILE A 210 -9.29 -14.00 1.82
C ILE A 210 -9.03 -15.10 0.78
N ALA A 211 -9.79 -15.15 -0.30
CA ALA A 211 -9.55 -16.09 -1.38
C ALA A 211 -8.16 -15.88 -2.02
N ALA A 212 -7.78 -14.64 -2.28
CA ALA A 212 -6.47 -14.28 -2.80
C ALA A 212 -5.34 -14.60 -1.80
N ALA A 213 -5.54 -14.33 -0.51
CA ALA A 213 -4.58 -14.63 0.54
C ALA A 213 -4.29 -16.14 0.65
N ARG A 214 -5.32 -16.98 0.55
CA ARG A 214 -5.17 -18.45 0.53
C ARG A 214 -4.33 -18.93 -0.66
N GLU A 215 -4.55 -18.37 -1.85
CA GLU A 215 -3.75 -18.72 -3.03
C GLU A 215 -2.30 -18.31 -2.84
N ARG A 216 -2.05 -17.09 -2.42
CA ARG A 216 -0.70 -16.59 -2.15
C ARG A 216 0.04 -17.39 -1.08
N ALA A 217 -0.63 -17.88 -0.03
CA ALA A 217 -0.02 -18.76 0.96
C ALA A 217 0.40 -20.11 0.36
N ARG A 218 -0.39 -20.66 -0.57
CA ARG A 218 -0.02 -21.86 -1.31
C ARG A 218 1.20 -21.63 -2.20
N GLU A 219 1.19 -20.56 -2.98
CA GLU A 219 2.31 -20.17 -3.83
C GLU A 219 3.59 -19.91 -3.03
N ALA A 220 3.45 -19.32 -1.85
CA ALA A 220 4.55 -19.05 -0.92
C ALA A 220 5.06 -20.29 -0.16
N GLY A 221 4.37 -21.44 -0.25
CA GLY A 221 4.74 -22.68 0.45
C GLY A 221 4.57 -22.63 1.96
N VAL A 222 3.60 -21.84 2.48
CA VAL A 222 3.34 -21.69 3.92
C VAL A 222 1.93 -22.14 4.36
N ALA A 223 1.14 -22.69 3.45
CA ALA A 223 -0.25 -23.07 3.70
C ALA A 223 -0.43 -24.20 4.73
N ASP A 224 0.63 -24.88 5.12
CA ASP A 224 0.64 -25.90 6.18
C ASP A 224 0.54 -25.31 7.60
N ARG A 225 0.90 -24.04 7.77
CA ARG A 225 0.89 -23.33 9.06
C ARG A 225 0.17 -21.99 9.04
N VAL A 226 -0.39 -21.61 7.88
CA VAL A 226 -1.18 -20.38 7.69
C VAL A 226 -2.60 -20.74 7.27
N SER A 227 -3.59 -20.18 7.95
CA SER A 227 -4.98 -20.21 7.51
C SER A 227 -5.51 -18.79 7.32
N PHE A 228 -6.51 -18.64 6.45
CA PHE A 228 -7.21 -17.36 6.27
C PHE A 228 -8.72 -17.59 6.36
N GLU A 229 -9.40 -16.75 7.15
CA GLU A 229 -10.82 -16.89 7.45
C GLU A 229 -11.57 -15.58 7.25
N VAL A 230 -12.79 -15.66 6.74
CA VAL A 230 -13.66 -14.48 6.60
C VAL A 230 -14.26 -14.16 7.97
N ALA A 231 -13.83 -13.06 8.58
CA ALA A 231 -14.33 -12.60 9.87
C ALA A 231 -14.06 -11.11 10.08
N GLY A 232 -14.96 -10.45 10.80
CA GLY A 232 -14.79 -9.05 11.19
C GLY A 232 -13.92 -8.90 12.46
N ALA A 233 -13.31 -7.73 12.61
CA ALA A 233 -12.38 -7.44 13.72
C ALA A 233 -13.01 -7.56 15.13
N LYS A 234 -14.33 -7.47 15.25
CA LYS A 234 -15.05 -7.63 16.52
C LYS A 234 -15.54 -9.06 16.81
N THR A 235 -15.38 -9.99 15.85
CA THR A 235 -16.07 -11.29 15.90
C THR A 235 -15.21 -12.46 15.44
N TYR A 236 -13.95 -12.24 15.06
CA TYR A 236 -13.08 -13.34 14.64
C TYR A 236 -12.93 -14.41 15.71
N PRO A 237 -12.90 -15.71 15.32
CA PRO A 237 -12.84 -16.81 16.28
C PRO A 237 -11.42 -17.02 16.84
N GLY A 238 -11.34 -17.85 17.87
CA GLY A 238 -10.08 -18.22 18.48
C GLY A 238 -9.78 -17.46 19.77
N ARG A 239 -8.85 -18.01 20.55
CA ARG A 239 -8.38 -17.44 21.82
C ARG A 239 -6.98 -17.95 22.12
N GLY A 240 -6.29 -17.29 23.05
CA GLY A 240 -4.95 -17.65 23.48
C GLY A 240 -3.92 -17.38 22.39
N PHE A 241 -4.09 -16.25 21.67
CA PHE A 241 -3.08 -15.77 20.74
C PHE A 241 -1.93 -15.13 21.50
N ASP A 242 -0.71 -15.53 21.16
CA ASP A 242 0.51 -14.93 21.69
C ASP A 242 0.73 -13.54 21.10
N LEU A 243 0.32 -13.36 19.85
CA LEU A 243 0.36 -12.09 19.14
C LEU A 243 -0.94 -11.90 18.36
N VAL A 244 -1.59 -10.76 18.55
CA VAL A 244 -2.59 -10.24 17.62
C VAL A 244 -1.98 -9.03 16.93
N ALA A 245 -2.00 -8.99 15.61
CA ALA A 245 -1.44 -7.91 14.83
C ALA A 245 -2.51 -7.23 13.97
N PHE A 246 -2.42 -5.91 13.89
CA PHE A 246 -3.21 -5.06 13.00
C PHE A 246 -2.22 -4.22 12.20
N PHE A 247 -2.30 -4.31 10.87
CA PHE A 247 -1.42 -3.59 9.96
C PHE A 247 -2.25 -2.70 9.06
N ASP A 248 -2.09 -1.39 9.24
CA ASP A 248 -2.69 -0.36 8.38
C ASP A 248 -4.21 -0.52 8.19
N CYS A 249 -4.94 -0.89 9.26
CA CYS A 249 -6.37 -1.21 9.16
C CYS A 249 -7.23 -0.70 10.32
N LEU A 250 -6.67 -0.39 11.49
CA LEU A 250 -7.44 0.03 12.66
C LEU A 250 -8.12 1.39 12.44
N HIS A 251 -7.44 2.30 11.73
CA HIS A 251 -7.97 3.62 11.40
C HIS A 251 -9.16 3.57 10.43
N ASP A 252 -9.27 2.51 9.63
CA ASP A 252 -10.39 2.28 8.70
C ASP A 252 -11.61 1.65 9.37
N MET A 253 -11.46 1.13 10.59
CA MET A 253 -12.54 0.48 11.31
C MET A 253 -13.53 1.50 11.87
N GLY A 254 -14.83 1.24 11.69
CA GLY A 254 -15.87 2.09 12.26
C GLY A 254 -15.92 2.04 13.79
N ASP A 255 -15.55 0.90 14.38
CA ASP A 255 -15.55 0.67 15.84
C ASP A 255 -14.20 0.12 16.31
N PRO A 256 -13.15 0.94 16.34
CA PRO A 256 -11.83 0.52 16.84
C PRO A 256 -11.85 0.15 18.32
N VAL A 257 -12.75 0.74 19.11
CA VAL A 257 -12.91 0.40 20.53
C VAL A 257 -13.49 -0.99 20.70
N GLY A 258 -14.48 -1.36 19.89
CA GLY A 258 -15.04 -2.71 19.86
C GLY A 258 -14.01 -3.74 19.41
N ALA A 259 -13.21 -3.42 18.41
CA ALA A 259 -12.09 -4.26 17.97
C ALA A 259 -11.06 -4.47 19.10
N ALA A 260 -10.65 -3.39 19.79
CA ALA A 260 -9.73 -3.47 20.94
C ALA A 260 -10.26 -4.35 22.08
N LYS A 261 -11.55 -4.25 22.39
CA LYS A 261 -12.20 -5.12 23.38
C LYS A 261 -12.15 -6.59 22.98
N HIS A 262 -12.35 -6.87 21.69
CA HIS A 262 -12.29 -8.24 21.18
C HIS A 262 -10.86 -8.79 21.21
N VAL A 263 -9.86 -8.00 20.80
CA VAL A 263 -8.44 -8.37 20.92
C VAL A 263 -8.09 -8.79 22.33
N ARG A 264 -8.48 -8.00 23.35
CA ARG A 264 -8.23 -8.32 24.76
C ARG A 264 -8.84 -9.66 25.19
N GLN A 265 -9.97 -10.07 24.60
CA GLN A 265 -10.64 -11.34 24.91
C GLN A 265 -9.99 -12.54 24.22
N THR A 266 -9.23 -12.31 23.17
CA THR A 266 -8.64 -13.36 22.33
C THR A 266 -7.15 -13.56 22.57
N LEU A 267 -6.46 -12.58 23.14
CA LEU A 267 -5.06 -12.71 23.58
C LEU A 267 -4.90 -13.75 24.68
N ALA A 268 -3.74 -14.39 24.72
CA ALA A 268 -3.24 -15.08 25.90
C ALA A 268 -3.00 -14.07 27.06
N ASP A 269 -2.89 -14.56 28.28
CA ASP A 269 -2.71 -13.70 29.47
C ASP A 269 -1.46 -12.81 29.37
N ASP A 270 -0.41 -13.31 28.72
CA ASP A 270 0.86 -12.63 28.44
C ASP A 270 1.06 -12.33 26.95
N GLY A 271 -0.02 -12.34 26.17
CA GLY A 271 -0.02 -12.02 24.74
C GLY A 271 0.12 -10.53 24.48
N SER A 272 0.62 -10.20 23.28
CA SER A 272 0.82 -8.81 22.83
C SER A 272 -0.14 -8.45 21.73
N TRP A 273 -0.59 -7.19 21.70
CA TRP A 273 -1.28 -6.60 20.57
C TRP A 273 -0.34 -5.63 19.86
N MET A 274 -0.02 -5.90 18.62
CA MET A 274 0.80 -5.07 17.76
C MET A 274 -0.08 -4.27 16.83
N ILE A 275 0.12 -2.95 16.82
CA ILE A 275 -0.57 -2.03 15.91
C ILE A 275 0.50 -1.30 15.10
N VAL A 276 0.41 -1.38 13.78
CA VAL A 276 1.23 -0.62 12.84
C VAL A 276 0.30 0.19 11.98
N GLU A 277 0.49 1.50 12.00
CA GLU A 277 -0.36 2.47 11.31
C GLU A 277 0.50 3.55 10.61
N PRO A 278 0.01 4.19 9.56
CA PRO A 278 0.64 5.36 8.99
C PRO A 278 0.81 6.45 10.05
N PHE A 279 2.03 6.98 10.17
CA PHE A 279 2.30 8.00 11.18
C PHE A 279 1.72 9.36 10.77
N ALA A 280 0.98 9.98 11.67
CA ALA A 280 0.57 11.37 11.60
C ALA A 280 0.74 12.05 12.97
N ASN A 281 0.97 13.36 12.97
CA ASN A 281 0.98 14.17 14.19
C ASN A 281 -0.44 14.58 14.57
N ASP A 282 -0.67 14.94 15.83
CA ASP A 282 -2.00 15.33 16.35
C ASP A 282 -2.54 16.64 15.75
N ARG A 283 -1.66 17.52 15.27
CA ARG A 283 -2.04 18.86 14.81
C ARG A 283 -1.88 18.98 13.31
N VAL A 284 -2.82 19.66 12.65
CA VAL A 284 -2.79 19.87 11.21
C VAL A 284 -1.51 20.52 10.73
N GLU A 285 -1.04 21.55 11.43
CA GLU A 285 0.16 22.30 11.07
C GLU A 285 1.44 21.45 11.06
N ASP A 286 1.52 20.39 11.86
CA ASP A 286 2.66 19.48 11.93
C ASP A 286 2.64 18.46 10.77
N ASN A 287 1.53 18.33 10.07
CA ASN A 287 1.33 17.46 8.92
C ASN A 287 1.31 18.21 7.56
N LEU A 288 1.56 19.53 7.54
CA LEU A 288 1.64 20.33 6.31
C LEU A 288 2.96 20.08 5.56
N ASN A 289 3.16 18.84 5.13
CA ASN A 289 4.34 18.35 4.44
C ASN A 289 3.93 17.35 3.33
N PRO A 290 4.86 16.90 2.45
CA PRO A 290 4.51 15.98 1.36
C PRO A 290 3.87 14.67 1.80
N VAL A 291 4.28 14.10 2.94
CA VAL A 291 3.71 12.84 3.49
C VAL A 291 2.30 13.09 4.02
N GLY A 292 2.11 14.14 4.82
CA GLY A 292 0.80 14.53 5.31
C GLY A 292 -0.18 14.84 4.17
N ARG A 293 0.29 15.45 3.08
CA ARG A 293 -0.53 15.65 1.87
C ARG A 293 -1.06 14.32 1.31
N ILE A 294 -0.22 13.28 1.25
CA ILE A 294 -0.63 11.95 0.78
C ILE A 294 -1.64 11.35 1.76
N TYR A 295 -1.36 11.36 3.05
CA TYR A 295 -2.20 10.72 4.06
C TYR A 295 -3.55 11.42 4.23
N TYR A 296 -3.61 12.76 4.26
CA TYR A 296 -4.89 13.47 4.26
C TYR A 296 -5.72 13.19 3.00
N SER A 297 -5.07 13.07 1.83
CA SER A 297 -5.77 12.71 0.60
C SER A 297 -6.33 11.28 0.66
N ALA A 298 -5.53 10.32 1.13
CA ALA A 298 -5.95 8.93 1.32
C ALA A 298 -7.06 8.83 2.38
N SER A 299 -6.89 9.50 3.53
CA SER A 299 -7.90 9.54 4.57
C SER A 299 -9.24 10.09 4.06
N THR A 300 -9.22 11.17 3.25
CA THR A 300 -10.42 11.77 2.69
C THR A 300 -11.11 10.85 1.68
N MET A 301 -10.33 10.17 0.83
CA MET A 301 -10.87 9.38 -0.28
C MET A 301 -11.19 7.93 0.09
N VAL A 302 -10.53 7.38 1.12
CA VAL A 302 -10.60 5.96 1.48
C VAL A 302 -10.96 5.78 2.96
N CYS A 303 -10.06 6.16 3.90
CA CYS A 303 -10.18 5.76 5.30
C CYS A 303 -11.42 6.33 6.00
N THR A 304 -11.66 7.64 5.86
CA THR A 304 -12.84 8.29 6.45
C THR A 304 -14.15 7.74 5.87
N PRO A 305 -14.33 7.65 4.54
CA PRO A 305 -15.51 7.00 3.96
C PRO A 305 -15.67 5.54 4.40
N CYS A 306 -14.59 4.78 4.46
CA CYS A 306 -14.62 3.38 4.89
C CYS A 306 -15.15 3.26 6.33
N SER A 307 -14.59 4.01 7.26
CA SER A 307 -15.03 4.00 8.66
C SER A 307 -16.48 4.45 8.81
N LEU A 308 -16.90 5.55 8.13
CA LEU A 308 -18.26 6.08 8.19
C LEU A 308 -19.31 5.14 7.60
N SER A 309 -18.94 4.24 6.70
CA SER A 309 -19.85 3.23 6.15
C SER A 309 -20.25 2.15 7.14
N GLN A 310 -19.56 2.04 8.27
CA GLN A 310 -19.77 1.02 9.29
C GLN A 310 -20.68 1.52 10.42
N GLU A 311 -21.23 0.59 11.20
CA GLU A 311 -22.28 0.85 12.19
C GLU A 311 -21.98 1.99 13.20
N VAL A 312 -20.72 2.08 13.68
CA VAL A 312 -20.33 3.12 14.67
C VAL A 312 -19.73 4.34 13.99
N GLY A 313 -18.85 4.15 13.01
CA GLY A 313 -18.33 5.20 12.15
C GLY A 313 -17.52 6.27 12.90
N LEU A 314 -16.53 5.86 13.74
CA LEU A 314 -15.74 6.84 14.51
C LEU A 314 -14.80 7.69 13.63
N ALA A 315 -14.44 7.20 12.44
CA ALA A 315 -13.64 7.91 11.44
C ALA A 315 -12.42 8.59 12.06
N LEU A 316 -11.45 7.78 12.52
CA LEU A 316 -10.25 8.29 13.19
C LEU A 316 -9.48 9.31 12.31
N GLY A 317 -9.54 9.11 10.99
CA GLY A 317 -8.87 10.00 10.04
C GLY A 317 -7.36 9.78 9.96
N ALA A 318 -6.66 10.82 9.50
CA ALA A 318 -5.20 10.88 9.48
C ALA A 318 -4.67 11.75 10.61
#